data_8b9d5a5c1713450b6e91ca4da8484a3a
#
_entry.id   8b9d5a5c1713450b6e91ca4da8484a3a
#
_cell.length_a   1.000
_cell.length_b   1.000
_cell.length_c   1.000
_cell.angle_alpha   90.00
_cell.angle_beta   90.00
_cell.angle_gamma   90.00
#
_symmetry.space_group_name_H-M   'P 1'
#
loop_
_entity.id
_entity.type
_entity.pdbx_description
1 polymer ?
#
loop_
_entity_poly.entity_id
_entity_poly.type
_entity_poly.pdbx_seq_one_letter_code
_entity_poly.pdbx_strand_id
1 'polypeptide(L)' 'MSTQLLRVNEAAAVLNVSRWTVYRWVEEGKLSATKIGKQSLRVMGNSVDKLIAEHRTDS' A
#
# COMPACT_ATOMS: atom_id res chain seq x y z
N MET A 1 -2.32 14.85 -11.47
CA MET A 1 -1.78 14.38 -10.60
C MET A 1 -1.36 13.04 -10.69
N SER A 2 -0.36 12.61 -10.26
CA SER A 2 0.07 11.35 -10.44
C SER A 2 0.01 10.57 -9.23
N THR A 3 -0.37 9.37 -9.28
CA THR A 3 -0.33 8.46 -8.18
C THR A 3 1.05 7.87 -8.13
N GLN A 4 1.69 7.98 -7.00
CA GLN A 4 3.00 7.41 -6.85
C GLN A 4 2.85 5.92 -6.64
N LEU A 5 3.68 5.14 -7.28
CA LEU A 5 3.69 3.70 -7.10
C LEU A 5 4.84 3.32 -6.18
N LEU A 6 4.54 2.52 -5.19
CA LEU A 6 5.51 2.12 -4.20
C LEU A 6 5.80 0.64 -4.31
N ARG A 7 7.02 0.27 -4.04
CA ARG A 7 7.32 -1.14 -3.94
C ARG A 7 6.72 -1.67 -2.66
N VAL A 8 6.50 -2.96 -2.60
CA VAL A 8 5.91 -3.57 -1.41
C VAL A 8 6.77 -3.22 -0.18
N ASN A 9 8.09 -3.27 -0.32
CA ASN A 9 8.96 -2.93 0.80
C ASN A 9 8.77 -1.49 1.24
N GLU A 10 8.59 -0.60 0.29
CA GLU A 10 8.41 0.81 0.60
C GLU A 10 7.07 1.05 1.30
N ALA A 11 6.03 0.40 0.83
CA ALA A 11 4.73 0.52 1.46
C ALA A 11 4.77 -0.04 2.87
N ALA A 12 5.46 -1.15 3.06
CA ALA A 12 5.58 -1.76 4.38
C ALA A 12 6.30 -0.80 5.34
N ALA A 13 7.34 -0.14 4.85
CA ALA A 13 8.08 0.80 5.69
C ALA A 13 7.24 2.01 6.06
N VAL A 14 6.49 2.54 5.10
CA VAL A 14 5.64 3.69 5.37
C VAL A 14 4.56 3.34 6.38
N LEU A 15 4.00 2.14 6.27
CA LEU A 15 2.93 1.73 7.16
C LEU A 15 3.46 1.09 8.44
N ASN A 16 4.77 0.86 8.50
CA ASN A 16 5.42 0.26 9.65
C ASN A 16 4.88 -1.12 9.94
N VAL A 17 4.73 -1.92 8.90
CA VAL A 17 4.24 -3.29 9.02
C VAL A 17 5.13 -4.18 8.17
N SER A 18 4.92 -5.49 8.27
CA SER A 18 5.70 -6.43 7.48
C SER A 18 5.19 -6.48 6.06
N ARG A 19 6.01 -7.01 5.15
CA ARG A 19 5.58 -7.20 3.77
C ARG A 19 4.38 -8.13 3.68
N TRP A 20 4.34 -9.12 4.56
CA TRP A 20 3.21 -10.03 4.59
C TRP A 20 1.92 -9.30 4.83
N THR A 21 1.94 -8.32 5.71
CA THR A 21 0.75 -7.55 6.02
C THR A 21 0.33 -6.73 4.80
N VAL A 22 1.30 -6.20 4.04
CA VAL A 22 0.98 -5.45 2.85
C VAL A 22 0.27 -6.36 1.83
N TYR A 23 0.81 -7.55 1.58
CA TYR A 23 0.18 -8.48 0.66
C TYR A 23 -1.23 -8.85 1.10
N ARG A 24 -1.38 -9.07 2.40
CA ARG A 24 -2.67 -9.45 2.92
C ARG A 24 -3.67 -8.33 2.74
N TRP A 25 -3.26 -7.11 3.01
CA TRP A 25 -4.15 -5.97 2.87
C TRP A 25 -4.53 -5.72 1.40
N VAL A 26 -3.63 -5.99 0.48
CA VAL A 26 -3.95 -5.91 -0.94
C VAL A 26 -5.02 -6.95 -1.27
N GLU A 27 -4.88 -8.15 -0.75
CA GLU A 27 -5.87 -9.17 -1.01
C GLU A 27 -7.20 -8.87 -0.37
N GLU A 28 -7.20 -8.21 0.76
CA GLU A 28 -8.43 -7.87 1.45
C GLU A 28 -9.09 -6.61 0.88
N GLY A 29 -8.44 -5.96 -0.05
CA GLY A 29 -8.99 -4.76 -0.64
C GLY A 29 -8.73 -3.49 0.14
N LYS A 30 -7.91 -3.56 1.17
CA LYS A 30 -7.59 -2.38 1.95
C LYS A 30 -6.55 -1.51 1.27
N LEU A 31 -5.72 -2.11 0.44
CA LEU A 31 -4.73 -1.40 -0.35
C LEU A 31 -4.93 -1.74 -1.82
N SER A 32 -4.70 -0.79 -2.69
CA SER A 32 -4.77 -1.04 -4.11
C SER A 32 -3.37 -1.24 -4.65
N ALA A 33 -3.23 -2.17 -5.53
CA ALA A 33 -1.93 -2.47 -6.12
C ALA A 33 -2.09 -2.87 -7.58
N THR A 34 -1.03 -2.73 -8.34
CA THR A 34 -1.06 -3.11 -9.73
C THR A 34 0.24 -3.82 -10.05
N LYS A 35 0.22 -4.70 -11.04
CA LYS A 35 1.43 -5.36 -11.47
C LYS A 35 1.98 -4.66 -12.66
N ILE A 36 3.25 -4.34 -12.59
CA ILE A 36 3.96 -3.75 -13.68
C ILE A 36 4.84 -4.86 -14.21
N GLY A 37 4.60 -5.35 -15.40
CA GLY A 37 5.38 -6.46 -15.94
C GLY A 37 4.95 -7.77 -15.31
N LYS A 38 5.85 -8.75 -15.31
CA LYS A 38 5.43 -10.05 -14.91
C LYS A 38 5.38 -10.26 -13.43
N GLN A 39 6.24 -9.67 -12.68
CA GLN A 39 6.26 -9.96 -11.30
C GLN A 39 6.47 -8.76 -10.43
N SER A 40 6.27 -7.60 -10.92
CA SER A 40 6.57 -6.41 -10.16
C SER A 40 5.29 -5.82 -9.63
N LEU A 41 4.96 -6.14 -8.41
CA LEU A 41 3.78 -5.58 -7.79
C LEU A 41 4.11 -4.20 -7.24
N ARG A 42 3.26 -3.25 -7.52
CA ARG A 42 3.42 -1.89 -6.99
C ARG A 42 2.15 -1.50 -6.28
N VAL A 43 2.31 -0.92 -5.10
CA VAL A 43 1.19 -0.48 -4.30
C VAL A 43 0.91 0.97 -4.64
N MET A 44 -0.34 1.30 -4.79
CA MET A 44 -0.71 2.66 -5.16
C MET A 44 -0.60 3.58 -3.96
N GLY A 45 0.21 4.62 -4.09
CA GLY A 45 0.48 5.52 -2.97
C GLY A 45 -0.77 6.17 -2.41
N ASN A 46 -1.73 6.49 -3.26
CA ASN A 46 -2.96 7.11 -2.77
C ASN A 46 -3.75 6.14 -1.89
N SER A 47 -3.64 4.83 -2.13
CA SER A 47 -4.34 3.87 -1.26
C SER A 47 -3.64 3.77 0.09
N VAL A 48 -2.33 3.95 0.11
CA VAL A 48 -1.59 3.96 1.37
C VAL A 48 -2.00 5.19 2.18
N ASP A 49 -2.08 6.33 1.53
CA ASP A 49 -2.50 7.56 2.21
C ASP A 49 -3.91 7.44 2.75
N LYS A 50 -4.78 6.83 1.98
CA LYS A 50 -6.15 6.66 2.41
C LYS A 50 -6.24 5.73 3.63
N LEU A 51 -5.47 4.67 3.62
CA LEU A 51 -5.47 3.73 4.72
C LEU A 51 -4.96 4.40 5.99
N ILE A 52 -3.91 5.20 5.88
CA ILE A 52 -3.38 5.93 7.01
C ILE A 52 -4.44 6.88 7.55
N ALA A 53 -5.11 7.58 6.66
CA ALA A 53 -6.13 8.53 7.09
C ALA A 53 -7.28 7.84 7.79
N GLU A 54 -7.65 6.66 7.33
CA GLU A 54 -8.75 5.94 7.95
C GLU A 54 -8.40 5.41 9.33
N HIS A 55 -7.13 5.13 9.56
CA HIS A 55 -6.72 4.62 10.86
C HIS A 55 -6.17 5.68 11.79
N ARG A 56 -6.21 6.99 11.40
CA ARG A 56 -5.74 7.99 12.22
C ARG A 56 -6.76 8.25 13.17
N THR A 57 -6.63 8.02 14.40
CA THR A 57 -7.57 8.34 15.29
C THR A 57 -7.17 9.54 15.78
N ASP A 58 -7.58 10.52 15.55
CA ASP A 58 -7.13 11.66 15.96
C ASP A 58 -7.67 12.04 16.96
N SER A 59 -7.80 11.68 17.56
CA SER A 59 -8.41 12.01 18.54
C SER A 59 -7.79 12.73 19.29
#